data_7acd467996b89c003e23c7a4ab9a65d1
#
_entry.id   7acd467996b89c003e23c7a4ab9a65d1
#
_cell.length_a   1.000
_cell.length_b   1.000
_cell.length_c   1.000
_cell.angle_alpha   90.00
_cell.angle_beta   90.00
_cell.angle_gamma   90.00
#
_symmetry.space_group_name_H-M   'P 1'
#
loop_
_entity.id
_entity.type
_entity.pdbx_description
1 polymer ?
#
loop_
_entity_poly.entity_id
_entity_poly.type
_entity_poly.pdbx_seq_one_letter_code
_entity_poly.pdbx_strand_id
1 'polypeptide(L)'
;MKTGVQLYSLRNYIKDNGLESALKIIADAGFDGVEFAGFYDKTADEIKSMLDKYSLTAFSAHIGTEKMQAELPTALQLGISNIVVPWKALDNAAEFDKAVAELPRIAAELREQGVALGYHNHAHEFKDGADKVTELAARVDGLTLEP
;
A
#
# COMPACT_ATOMS: atom_id res chain seq x y z
N MET A 1 -21.04 -2.67 1.13
CA MET A 1 -19.74 -1.96 1.06
C MET A 1 -18.78 -2.76 1.93
N LYS A 2 -17.58 -3.07 1.45
CA LYS A 2 -16.55 -3.74 2.26
C LYS A 2 -15.74 -2.70 3.02
N THR A 3 -15.34 -3.02 4.23
CA THR A 3 -14.55 -2.14 5.11
C THR A 3 -13.25 -2.83 5.52
N GLY A 4 -12.17 -2.07 5.63
CA GLY A 4 -10.87 -2.60 6.00
C GLY A 4 -10.08 -1.70 6.92
N VAL A 5 -9.02 -2.25 7.51
CA VAL A 5 -8.10 -1.54 8.40
C VAL A 5 -6.71 -1.53 7.78
N GLN A 6 -6.10 -0.34 7.72
CA GLN A 6 -4.69 -0.23 7.37
C GLN A 6 -3.84 -0.64 8.58
N LEU A 7 -2.99 -1.66 8.38
CA LEU A 7 -2.21 -2.28 9.46
C LEU A 7 -1.14 -1.37 10.07
N TYR A 8 -0.74 -0.30 9.37
CA TYR A 8 0.16 0.70 9.96
C TYR A 8 -0.46 1.38 11.20
N SER A 9 -1.79 1.51 11.23
CA SER A 9 -2.51 2.04 12.41
C SER A 9 -2.32 1.17 13.65
N LEU A 10 -2.08 -0.13 13.45
CA LEU A 10 -1.85 -1.12 14.51
C LEU A 10 -0.36 -1.51 14.66
N ARG A 11 0.58 -0.81 14.03
CA ARG A 11 2.01 -1.18 14.00
C ARG A 11 2.63 -1.46 15.37
N ASN A 12 2.28 -0.67 16.39
CA ASN A 12 2.80 -0.88 17.75
C ASN A 12 2.19 -2.14 18.38
N TYR A 13 0.89 -2.35 18.17
CA TYR A 13 0.20 -3.56 18.66
C TYR A 13 0.77 -4.82 17.98
N ILE A 14 0.98 -4.77 16.66
CA ILE A 14 1.58 -5.89 15.89
C ILE A 14 3.00 -6.19 16.37
N LYS A 15 3.79 -5.15 16.64
CA LYS A 15 5.14 -5.30 17.18
C LYS A 15 5.16 -6.06 18.50
N ASP A 16 4.21 -5.78 19.39
CA ASP A 16 4.17 -6.34 20.74
C ASP A 16 3.45 -7.70 20.81
N ASN A 17 2.47 -7.95 19.93
CA ASN A 17 1.56 -9.08 20.01
C ASN A 17 1.52 -9.97 18.75
N GLY A 18 2.22 -9.57 17.70
CA GLY A 18 2.26 -10.27 16.41
C GLY A 18 1.08 -9.96 15.47
N LEU A 19 1.30 -10.26 14.19
CA LEU A 19 0.34 -10.01 13.12
C LEU A 19 -0.99 -10.76 13.32
N GLU A 20 -0.92 -12.03 13.68
CA GLU A 20 -2.11 -12.88 13.84
C GLU A 20 -3.08 -12.34 14.91
N SER A 21 -2.54 -11.83 16.01
CA SER A 21 -3.34 -11.21 17.08
C SER A 21 -4.08 -9.94 16.59
N ALA A 22 -3.42 -9.13 15.76
CA ALA A 22 -4.03 -7.95 15.17
C ALA A 22 -5.15 -8.34 14.18
N LEU A 23 -4.91 -9.32 13.32
CA LEU A 23 -5.94 -9.81 12.38
C LEU A 23 -7.17 -10.35 13.13
N LYS A 24 -6.97 -11.07 14.24
CA LYS A 24 -8.08 -11.51 15.08
C LYS A 24 -8.93 -10.34 15.60
N ILE A 25 -8.30 -9.29 16.14
CA ILE A 25 -9.02 -8.10 16.64
C ILE A 25 -9.80 -7.41 15.52
N ILE A 26 -9.22 -7.28 14.32
CA ILE A 26 -9.85 -6.68 13.15
C ILE A 26 -11.11 -7.48 12.75
N ALA A 27 -11.01 -8.81 12.72
CA ALA A 27 -12.14 -9.69 12.43
C ALA A 27 -13.23 -9.62 13.52
N ASP A 28 -12.83 -9.64 14.79
CA ASP A 28 -13.76 -9.52 15.92
C ASP A 28 -14.51 -8.18 15.93
N ALA A 29 -13.88 -7.11 15.39
CA ALA A 29 -14.49 -5.79 15.20
C ALA A 29 -15.43 -5.72 13.98
N GLY A 30 -15.52 -6.77 13.17
CA GLY A 30 -16.44 -6.86 12.04
C GLY A 30 -15.93 -6.23 10.74
N PHE A 31 -14.63 -6.02 10.58
CA PHE A 31 -14.05 -5.59 9.32
C PHE A 31 -13.92 -6.75 8.32
N ASP A 32 -14.01 -6.46 7.04
CA ASP A 32 -13.93 -7.44 5.94
C ASP A 32 -12.51 -7.75 5.50
N GLY A 33 -11.54 -6.88 5.82
CA GLY A 33 -10.17 -7.07 5.36
C GLY A 33 -9.17 -6.04 5.86
N VAL A 34 -8.00 -6.08 5.27
CA VAL A 34 -6.86 -5.26 5.68
C VAL A 34 -6.11 -4.68 4.49
N GLU A 35 -5.45 -3.56 4.71
CA GLU A 35 -4.37 -3.06 3.89
C GLU A 35 -3.04 -3.32 4.61
N PHE A 36 -2.11 -3.95 3.91
CA PHE A 36 -0.80 -4.27 4.44
C PHE A 36 0.14 -3.05 4.43
N ALA A 37 0.95 -2.93 5.48
CA ALA A 37 2.05 -1.98 5.59
C ALA A 37 3.36 -2.77 5.82
N GLY A 38 3.83 -3.43 4.76
CA GLY A 38 4.84 -4.48 4.82
C GLY A 38 4.24 -5.84 5.20
N PHE A 39 5.03 -6.91 5.04
CA PHE A 39 4.55 -8.29 5.24
C PHE A 39 5.07 -8.94 6.54
N TYR A 40 5.66 -8.16 7.46
CA TYR A 40 6.00 -8.57 8.84
C TYR A 40 6.88 -9.83 8.91
N ASP A 41 7.84 -9.97 8.01
CA ASP A 41 8.72 -11.14 7.88
C ASP A 41 7.98 -12.47 7.73
N LYS A 42 6.77 -12.44 7.15
CA LYS A 42 5.94 -13.60 6.88
C LYS A 42 5.93 -13.94 5.40
N THR A 43 5.87 -15.23 5.11
CA THR A 43 5.60 -15.71 3.77
C THR A 43 4.14 -15.46 3.35
N ALA A 44 3.88 -15.45 2.05
CA ALA A 44 2.51 -15.33 1.55
C ALA A 44 1.60 -16.46 2.06
N ASP A 45 2.10 -17.69 2.17
CA ASP A 45 1.33 -18.83 2.66
C ASP A 45 0.97 -18.67 4.14
N GLU A 46 1.90 -18.20 4.99
CA GLU A 46 1.62 -17.89 6.39
C GLU A 46 0.55 -16.82 6.53
N ILE A 47 0.67 -15.72 5.75
CA ILE A 47 -0.31 -14.63 5.76
C ILE A 47 -1.67 -15.12 5.26
N LYS A 48 -1.69 -15.86 4.16
CA LYS A 48 -2.92 -16.41 3.61
C LYS A 48 -3.63 -17.32 4.61
N SER A 49 -2.91 -18.19 5.30
CA SER A 49 -3.46 -19.07 6.34
C SER A 49 -4.12 -18.27 7.48
N MET A 50 -3.47 -17.15 7.91
CA MET A 50 -4.05 -16.28 8.93
C MET A 50 -5.30 -15.53 8.43
N LEU A 51 -5.27 -15.00 7.21
CA LEU A 51 -6.42 -14.33 6.60
C LEU A 51 -7.61 -15.29 6.43
N ASP A 52 -7.38 -16.49 5.91
CA ASP A 52 -8.42 -17.53 5.75
C ASP A 52 -9.04 -17.92 7.10
N LYS A 53 -8.21 -18.08 8.15
CA LYS A 53 -8.65 -18.40 9.51
C LYS A 53 -9.65 -17.40 10.08
N TYR A 54 -9.46 -16.11 9.76
CA TYR A 54 -10.29 -15.01 10.27
C TYR A 54 -11.27 -14.47 9.23
N SER A 55 -11.36 -15.11 8.05
CA SER A 55 -12.23 -14.68 6.94
C SER A 55 -11.98 -13.23 6.51
N LEU A 56 -10.73 -12.78 6.56
CA LEU A 56 -10.30 -11.46 6.11
C LEU A 56 -9.76 -11.49 4.69
N THR A 57 -9.91 -10.38 3.97
CA THR A 57 -9.36 -10.18 2.62
C THR A 57 -8.18 -9.21 2.68
N ALA A 58 -7.11 -9.49 1.94
CA ALA A 58 -6.07 -8.50 1.65
C ALA A 58 -6.57 -7.57 0.53
N PHE A 59 -6.87 -6.32 0.84
CA PHE A 59 -7.41 -5.37 -0.15
C PHE A 59 -6.31 -4.68 -0.95
N SER A 60 -5.25 -4.26 -0.26
CA SER A 60 -4.15 -3.47 -0.81
C SER A 60 -2.89 -3.66 0.03
N ALA A 61 -1.77 -3.13 -0.48
CA ALA A 61 -0.53 -3.08 0.28
C ALA A 61 0.24 -1.79 -0.01
N HIS A 62 0.77 -1.18 1.04
CA HIS A 62 1.77 -0.14 0.95
C HIS A 62 3.14 -0.77 0.65
N ILE A 63 3.68 -0.48 -0.53
CA ILE A 63 5.01 -0.95 -0.96
C ILE A 63 5.80 0.24 -1.51
N GLY A 64 6.90 0.59 -0.88
CA GLY A 64 7.82 1.61 -1.39
C GLY A 64 8.42 1.18 -2.73
N THR A 65 8.73 2.13 -3.60
CA THR A 65 9.26 1.81 -4.94
C THR A 65 10.58 1.04 -4.88
N GLU A 66 11.39 1.27 -3.87
CA GLU A 66 12.64 0.56 -3.60
C GLU A 66 12.46 -0.91 -3.17
N LYS A 67 11.27 -1.26 -2.68
CA LYS A 67 10.93 -2.63 -2.26
C LYS A 67 10.06 -3.37 -3.27
N MET A 68 9.62 -2.69 -4.33
CA MET A 68 8.63 -3.22 -5.28
C MET A 68 9.06 -4.58 -5.83
N GLN A 69 10.31 -4.73 -6.26
CA GLN A 69 10.83 -5.98 -6.81
C GLN A 69 10.79 -7.14 -5.80
N ALA A 70 11.04 -6.86 -4.53
CA ALA A 70 11.12 -7.89 -3.49
C ALA A 70 9.73 -8.28 -2.94
N GLU A 71 8.82 -7.31 -2.79
CA GLU A 71 7.55 -7.50 -2.08
C GLU A 71 6.36 -7.76 -3.01
N LEU A 72 6.41 -7.34 -4.27
CA LEU A 72 5.33 -7.56 -5.25
C LEU A 72 4.94 -9.04 -5.41
N PRO A 73 5.87 -10.01 -5.49
CA PRO A 73 5.50 -11.43 -5.59
C PRO A 73 4.61 -11.89 -4.43
N THR A 74 4.89 -11.45 -3.21
CA THR A 74 4.06 -11.75 -2.04
C THR A 74 2.67 -11.14 -2.17
N ALA A 75 2.58 -9.87 -2.59
CA ALA A 75 1.30 -9.20 -2.83
C ALA A 75 0.43 -9.94 -3.86
N LEU A 76 1.03 -10.37 -4.98
CA LEU A 76 0.34 -11.13 -6.03
C LEU A 76 -0.18 -12.49 -5.53
N GLN A 77 0.63 -13.22 -4.75
CA GLN A 77 0.21 -14.48 -4.16
C GLN A 77 -0.95 -14.33 -3.17
N LEU A 78 -1.05 -13.18 -2.50
CA LEU A 78 -2.17 -12.83 -1.63
C LEU A 78 -3.41 -12.33 -2.39
N GLY A 79 -3.33 -12.21 -3.71
CA GLY A 79 -4.42 -11.71 -4.55
C GLY A 79 -4.64 -10.21 -4.45
N ILE A 80 -3.64 -9.46 -3.97
CA ILE A 80 -3.68 -8.00 -3.89
C ILE A 80 -3.61 -7.41 -5.30
N SER A 81 -4.59 -6.59 -5.65
CA SER A 81 -4.68 -5.93 -6.95
C SER A 81 -4.51 -4.41 -6.89
N ASN A 82 -4.19 -3.88 -5.73
CA ASN A 82 -3.93 -2.45 -5.54
C ASN A 82 -2.68 -2.25 -4.67
N ILE A 83 -1.62 -1.72 -5.26
CA ILE A 83 -0.38 -1.38 -4.57
C ILE A 83 -0.32 0.13 -4.41
N VAL A 84 -0.08 0.58 -3.20
CA VAL A 84 0.02 2.00 -2.87
C VAL A 84 1.46 2.33 -2.50
N VAL A 85 2.04 3.32 -3.17
CA VAL A 85 3.32 3.90 -2.76
C VAL A 85 3.07 4.78 -1.54
N PRO A 86 3.62 4.43 -0.36
CA PRO A 86 3.25 5.08 0.88
C PRO A 86 3.89 6.45 1.07
N TRP A 87 4.96 6.74 0.33
CA TRP A 87 5.71 7.98 0.51
C TRP A 87 6.71 8.21 -0.63
N LYS A 88 6.88 9.47 -1.02
CA LYS A 88 7.95 9.96 -1.89
C LYS A 88 8.46 11.31 -1.39
N ALA A 89 9.75 11.55 -1.54
CA ALA A 89 10.30 12.89 -1.35
C ALA A 89 9.84 13.79 -2.51
N LEU A 90 8.90 14.67 -2.27
CA LEU A 90 8.37 15.62 -3.24
C LEU A 90 8.69 17.08 -2.85
N ASP A 91 9.64 17.28 -1.92
CA ASP A 91 9.94 18.57 -1.30
C ASP A 91 10.54 19.61 -2.26
N ASN A 92 11.15 19.16 -3.34
CA ASN A 92 11.76 20.04 -4.35
C ASN A 92 11.54 19.51 -5.77
N ALA A 93 11.80 20.35 -6.76
CA ALA A 93 11.58 20.03 -8.17
C ALA A 93 12.35 18.77 -8.64
N ALA A 94 13.59 18.60 -8.18
CA ALA A 94 14.41 17.46 -8.60
C ALA A 94 13.85 16.11 -8.10
N GLU A 95 13.34 16.05 -6.86
CA GLU A 95 12.71 14.85 -6.33
C GLU A 95 11.33 14.62 -6.97
N PHE A 96 10.58 15.67 -7.24
CA PHE A 96 9.34 15.58 -7.99
C PHE A 96 9.55 15.04 -9.41
N ASP A 97 10.55 15.54 -10.14
CA ASP A 97 10.89 15.08 -11.49
C ASP A 97 11.30 13.59 -11.49
N LYS A 98 12.02 13.14 -10.46
CA LYS A 98 12.33 11.69 -10.28
C LYS A 98 11.07 10.85 -10.10
N ALA A 99 10.13 11.29 -9.27
CA ALA A 99 8.87 10.58 -9.07
C ALA A 99 8.05 10.50 -10.37
N VAL A 100 7.95 11.61 -11.11
CA VAL A 100 7.27 11.67 -12.42
C VAL A 100 7.94 10.78 -13.48
N ALA A 101 9.25 10.58 -13.41
CA ALA A 101 9.96 9.67 -14.31
C ALA A 101 9.80 8.20 -13.91
N GLU A 102 9.72 7.90 -12.61
CA GLU A 102 9.71 6.53 -12.08
C GLU A 102 8.30 5.92 -12.07
N LEU A 103 7.31 6.64 -11.53
CA LEU A 103 5.98 6.07 -11.26
C LEU A 103 5.20 5.64 -12.51
N PRO A 104 5.25 6.33 -13.67
CA PRO A 104 4.58 5.85 -14.89
C PRO A 104 5.08 4.49 -15.34
N ARG A 105 6.38 4.21 -15.20
CA ARG A 105 6.99 2.93 -15.56
C ARG A 105 6.48 1.84 -14.62
N ILE A 106 6.49 2.09 -13.30
CA ILE A 106 5.96 1.15 -12.31
C ILE A 106 4.48 0.89 -12.56
N ALA A 107 3.69 1.94 -12.82
CA ALA A 107 2.26 1.80 -13.12
C ALA A 107 2.02 0.91 -14.36
N ALA A 108 2.82 1.05 -15.40
CA ALA A 108 2.72 0.22 -16.59
C ALA A 108 3.07 -1.25 -16.29
N GLU A 109 4.17 -1.52 -15.59
CA GLU A 109 4.62 -2.86 -15.18
C GLU A 109 3.58 -3.57 -14.28
N LEU A 110 2.96 -2.84 -13.35
CA LEU A 110 1.90 -3.36 -12.49
C LEU A 110 0.62 -3.65 -13.27
N ARG A 111 0.24 -2.77 -14.20
CA ARG A 111 -0.96 -2.92 -15.04
C ARG A 111 -0.89 -4.19 -15.90
N GLU A 112 0.29 -4.56 -16.42
CA GLU A 112 0.50 -5.82 -17.15
C GLU A 112 0.19 -7.06 -16.29
N GLN A 113 0.28 -6.92 -14.98
CA GLN A 113 -0.02 -7.97 -14.00
C GLN A 113 -1.43 -7.84 -13.39
N GLY A 114 -2.26 -6.92 -13.91
CA GLY A 114 -3.61 -6.68 -13.41
C GLY A 114 -3.65 -5.92 -12.08
N VAL A 115 -2.59 -5.19 -11.74
CA VAL A 115 -2.45 -4.44 -10.48
C VAL A 115 -2.53 -2.95 -10.74
N ALA A 116 -3.30 -2.24 -9.94
CA ALA A 116 -3.36 -0.78 -9.95
C ALA A 116 -2.26 -0.18 -9.06
N LEU A 117 -1.75 1.00 -9.45
CA LEU A 117 -0.85 1.79 -8.63
C LEU A 117 -1.60 2.93 -7.96
N GLY A 118 -1.43 3.06 -6.64
CA GLY A 118 -1.90 4.18 -5.83
C GLY A 118 -0.75 4.98 -5.24
N TYR A 119 -1.06 6.17 -4.77
CA TYR A 119 -0.16 7.02 -3.99
C TYR A 119 -0.88 7.52 -2.74
N HIS A 120 -0.26 7.32 -1.57
CA HIS A 120 -0.72 7.83 -0.29
C HIS A 120 0.00 9.13 0.05
N ASN A 121 -0.76 10.20 0.25
CA ASN A 121 -0.21 11.53 0.49
C ASN A 121 0.00 11.82 1.98
N HIS A 122 0.85 12.80 2.23
CA HIS A 122 1.13 13.38 3.53
C HIS A 122 1.06 14.92 3.47
N ALA A 123 1.26 15.57 4.60
CA ALA A 123 1.19 17.02 4.66
C ALA A 123 2.31 17.75 3.89
N HIS A 124 3.44 17.08 3.64
CA HIS A 124 4.59 17.72 3.00
C HIS A 124 4.35 18.06 1.52
N GLU A 125 3.47 17.32 0.83
CA GLU A 125 3.10 17.58 -0.56
C GLU A 125 2.29 18.87 -0.76
N PHE A 126 1.73 19.40 0.33
CA PHE A 126 0.88 20.60 0.32
C PHE A 126 1.58 21.82 0.93
N LYS A 127 2.87 21.78 1.19
CA LYS A 127 3.62 22.91 1.72
C LYS A 127 3.63 24.10 0.76
N ASP A 128 3.63 25.30 1.31
CA ASP A 128 3.75 26.58 0.61
C ASP A 128 2.67 26.80 -0.47
N GLY A 129 1.48 26.22 -0.27
CA GLY A 129 0.36 26.33 -1.20
C GLY A 129 0.51 25.47 -2.48
N ALA A 130 1.51 24.59 -2.52
CA ALA A 130 1.63 23.61 -3.58
C ALA A 130 0.58 22.51 -3.43
N ASP A 131 0.22 21.87 -4.54
CA ASP A 131 -0.55 20.63 -4.58
C ASP A 131 0.20 19.63 -5.47
N LYS A 132 1.23 19.03 -4.88
CA LYS A 132 2.09 18.06 -5.56
C LYS A 132 1.36 16.75 -5.87
N VAL A 133 0.33 16.44 -5.10
CA VAL A 133 -0.47 15.22 -5.27
C VAL A 133 -1.29 15.30 -6.56
N THR A 134 -2.05 16.38 -6.76
CA THR A 134 -2.82 16.60 -8.00
C THR A 134 -1.89 16.71 -9.21
N GLU A 135 -0.75 17.39 -9.07
CA GLU A 135 0.24 17.49 -10.15
C GLU A 135 0.83 16.11 -10.50
N LEU A 136 1.15 15.28 -9.52
CA LEU A 136 1.65 13.91 -9.73
C LEU A 136 0.60 13.04 -10.43
N ALA A 137 -0.65 13.07 -9.97
CA ALA A 137 -1.75 12.33 -10.57
C ALA A 137 -2.00 12.72 -12.04
N ALA A 138 -1.82 13.99 -12.39
CA ALA A 138 -1.93 14.46 -13.76
C ALA A 138 -0.79 13.96 -14.68
N ARG A 139 0.35 13.55 -14.10
CA ARG A 139 1.55 13.09 -14.83
C ARG A 139 1.67 11.57 -14.90
N VAL A 140 0.93 10.82 -14.07
CA VAL A 140 1.01 9.36 -13.97
C VAL A 140 -0.34 8.77 -14.35
N ASP A 141 -0.45 8.27 -15.59
CA ASP A 141 -1.69 7.71 -16.10
C ASP A 141 -2.17 6.51 -15.27
N GLY A 142 -3.44 6.59 -14.82
CA GLY A 142 -4.08 5.55 -14.01
C GLY A 142 -3.64 5.52 -12.54
N LEU A 143 -2.90 6.53 -12.05
CA LEU A 143 -2.58 6.64 -10.62
C LEU A 143 -3.86 6.91 -9.82
N THR A 144 -4.12 6.08 -8.81
CA THR A 144 -5.16 6.32 -7.82
C THR A 144 -4.58 7.08 -6.63
N LEU A 145 -5.42 7.88 -5.95
CA LEU A 145 -5.01 8.62 -4.76
C LEU A 145 -5.67 8.04 -3.53
N GLU A 146 -4.88 7.86 -2.49
CA GLU A 146 -5.30 7.48 -1.15
C GLU A 146 -4.96 8.63 -0.20
N PRO A 147 -5.97 9.39 0.26
CA PRO A 147 -5.77 10.53 1.14
C PRO A 147 -5.41 10.15 2.59
#